data_94ff72a308e45afb5dc7135cbc92a997
#
_entry.id   94ff72a308e45afb5dc7135cbc92a997
#
_cell.length_a   1.000
_cell.length_b   1.000
_cell.length_c   1.000
_cell.angle_alpha   90.00
_cell.angle_beta   90.00
_cell.angle_gamma   90.00
#
_symmetry.space_group_name_H-M   'P 1'
#
loop_
_entity.id
_entity.type
_entity.pdbx_description
1 polymer ?
#
loop_
_entity_poly.entity_id
_entity_poly.type
_entity_poly.pdbx_seq_one_letter_code
_entity_poly.pdbx_strand_id
1 'polypeptide(L)'
;MNIIASENVGWRSGMAKNITFIVTKDCQLACKYCYLVGKNAKERLPWEVAKKAIDYILKYETDFPQESVTWDFIGGEPFLEIDLIDKICDYIKTEMFRLNHHWFNSFRFSFSTNGINYDSEKVQRFIQKNRNHLSIGITIDGTREKHDLNRIWKTKDGFSPKPEEEKGSYDDVVRNIPLWLS
;
A
#
# COMPACT_ATOMS: atom_id res chain seq x y z
N MET A 1 -7.34 -12.79 5.23
CA MET A 1 -8.54 -12.29 5.88
C MET A 1 -8.58 -10.79 5.64
N ASN A 2 -9.49 -10.31 4.77
CA ASN A 2 -9.61 -8.87 4.50
C ASN A 2 -10.62 -8.30 5.50
N ILE A 3 -10.12 -7.62 6.52
CA ILE A 3 -10.98 -6.87 7.42
C ILE A 3 -11.18 -5.48 6.81
N ILE A 4 -12.38 -5.21 6.33
CA ILE A 4 -12.78 -3.89 5.86
C ILE A 4 -13.15 -3.10 7.12
N ALA A 5 -12.23 -2.28 7.61
CA ALA A 5 -12.51 -1.34 8.68
C ALA A 5 -13.08 -0.06 8.07
N SER A 6 -14.34 0.06 8.02
CA SER A 6 -15.25 1.21 8.01
C SER A 6 -16.40 1.03 7.03
N GLU A 7 -17.60 1.26 7.51
CA GLU A 7 -18.78 1.41 6.68
C GLU A 7 -18.74 2.74 5.93
N ASN A 8 -18.21 2.75 4.71
CA ASN A 8 -18.45 3.86 3.80
C ASN A 8 -19.84 3.69 3.19
N VAL A 9 -20.74 4.54 3.59
CA VAL A 9 -22.06 4.66 2.95
C VAL A 9 -21.83 4.98 1.47
N GLY A 10 -22.17 4.05 0.59
CA GLY A 10 -22.00 4.19 -0.87
C GLY A 10 -20.88 3.37 -1.50
N TRP A 11 -19.98 2.75 -0.73
CA TRP A 11 -18.95 1.88 -1.33
C TRP A 11 -19.53 0.59 -1.92
N ARG A 12 -19.33 0.37 -3.22
CA ARG A 12 -19.72 -0.85 -3.93
C ARG A 12 -18.50 -1.50 -4.58
N SER A 13 -17.83 -2.40 -3.86
CA SER A 13 -16.55 -3.00 -4.26
C SER A 13 -16.56 -3.67 -5.65
N GLY A 14 -17.68 -4.23 -6.07
CA GLY A 14 -17.80 -4.91 -7.37
C GLY A 14 -17.85 -3.99 -8.59
N MET A 15 -18.00 -2.68 -8.41
CA MET A 15 -18.12 -1.69 -9.48
C MET A 15 -17.03 -0.61 -9.42
N ALA A 16 -16.01 -0.79 -8.60
CA ALA A 16 -14.93 0.16 -8.46
C ALA A 16 -13.90 0.02 -9.58
N LYS A 17 -13.45 1.15 -10.13
CA LYS A 17 -12.22 1.21 -10.92
C LYS A 17 -11.02 0.99 -10.01
N ASN A 18 -10.13 0.05 -10.35
CA ASN A 18 -8.87 -0.10 -9.65
C ASN A 18 -7.75 0.64 -10.40
N ILE A 19 -7.03 1.51 -9.68
CA ILE A 19 -5.89 2.27 -10.18
C ILE A 19 -4.72 2.01 -9.27
N THR A 20 -3.68 1.38 -9.79
CA THR A 20 -2.55 0.93 -8.99
C THR A 20 -1.31 1.80 -9.21
N PHE A 21 -0.74 2.32 -8.13
CA PHE A 21 0.56 2.99 -8.09
C PHE A 21 1.63 2.04 -7.54
N ILE A 22 2.68 1.79 -8.32
CA ILE A 22 3.89 1.13 -7.84
C ILE A 22 4.81 2.23 -7.32
N VAL A 23 4.77 2.48 -6.00
CA VAL A 23 5.44 3.64 -5.41
C VAL A 23 6.94 3.44 -5.22
N THR A 24 7.39 2.19 -5.07
CA THR A 24 8.81 1.84 -4.93
C THR A 24 9.08 0.40 -5.31
N LYS A 25 10.29 0.09 -5.75
CA LYS A 25 10.77 -1.30 -5.87
C LYS A 25 11.52 -1.76 -4.61
N ASP A 26 11.82 -0.86 -3.67
CA ASP A 26 12.51 -1.21 -2.43
C ASP A 26 11.59 -1.93 -1.44
N CYS A 27 12.18 -2.84 -0.67
CA CYS A 27 11.51 -3.60 0.39
C CYS A 27 12.54 -4.02 1.42
N GLN A 28 12.17 -4.14 2.70
CA GLN A 28 13.06 -4.67 3.74
C GLN A 28 13.24 -6.18 3.62
N LEU A 29 12.28 -6.86 2.97
CA LEU A 29 12.26 -8.32 2.87
C LEU A 29 12.75 -8.83 1.52
N ALA A 30 13.30 -10.03 1.53
CA ALA A 30 13.70 -10.83 0.37
C ALA A 30 12.83 -12.09 0.26
N CYS A 31 11.51 -11.93 0.25
CA CYS A 31 10.57 -13.07 0.16
C CYS A 31 10.90 -13.96 -1.03
N LYS A 32 10.98 -15.29 -0.80
CA LYS A 32 11.42 -16.28 -1.82
C LYS A 32 10.49 -16.38 -3.03
N TYR A 33 9.21 -16.09 -2.84
CA TYR A 33 8.18 -16.12 -3.91
C TYR A 33 7.86 -14.74 -4.52
N CYS A 34 8.58 -13.70 -4.15
CA CYS A 34 8.24 -12.36 -4.59
C CYS A 34 8.41 -12.21 -6.11
N TYR A 35 7.37 -11.67 -6.74
CA TYR A 35 7.36 -11.41 -8.19
C TYR A 35 8.30 -10.29 -8.63
N LEU A 36 8.70 -9.40 -7.70
CA LEU A 36 9.62 -8.32 -8.03
C LEU A 36 11.05 -8.85 -8.18
N VAL A 37 11.56 -8.76 -9.39
CA VAL A 37 12.97 -8.97 -9.69
C VAL A 37 13.71 -7.65 -9.48
N GLY A 38 14.89 -7.69 -8.83
CA GLY A 38 15.70 -6.49 -8.61
C GLY A 38 15.25 -5.60 -7.44
N LYS A 39 14.80 -6.20 -6.36
CA LYS A 39 14.36 -5.50 -5.10
C LYS A 39 15.43 -4.58 -4.46
N ASN A 40 16.65 -4.55 -4.97
CA ASN A 40 17.71 -3.65 -4.52
C ASN A 40 17.67 -2.30 -5.25
N ALA A 41 16.81 -2.18 -6.26
CA ALA A 41 16.63 -0.94 -6.97
C ALA A 41 15.86 0.04 -6.07
N LYS A 42 16.53 1.10 -5.64
CA LYS A 42 15.93 2.22 -4.90
C LYS A 42 15.09 3.13 -5.81
N GLU A 43 14.46 2.53 -6.84
CA GLU A 43 13.58 3.24 -7.75
C GLU A 43 12.30 3.61 -7.02
N ARG A 44 11.96 4.88 -7.11
CA ARG A 44 10.75 5.47 -6.52
C ARG A 44 9.90 6.10 -7.60
N LEU A 45 8.60 6.10 -7.42
CA LEU A 45 7.69 6.85 -8.28
C LEU A 45 7.97 8.34 -8.13
N PRO A 46 8.37 9.06 -9.19
CA PRO A 46 8.52 10.50 -9.10
C PRO A 46 7.16 11.17 -8.90
N TRP A 47 7.11 12.17 -8.02
CA TRP A 47 5.89 12.95 -7.76
C TRP A 47 5.25 13.50 -9.05
N GLU A 48 6.06 14.06 -9.95
CA GLU A 48 5.56 14.64 -11.19
C GLU A 48 4.90 13.62 -12.12
N VAL A 49 5.35 12.37 -12.07
CA VAL A 49 4.73 11.26 -12.81
C VAL A 49 3.39 10.88 -12.18
N ALA A 50 3.36 10.73 -10.85
CA ALA A 50 2.11 10.45 -10.13
C ALA A 50 1.07 11.56 -10.36
N LYS A 51 1.49 12.81 -10.24
CA LYS A 51 0.63 13.98 -10.47
C LYS A 51 0.03 13.98 -11.88
N LYS A 52 0.86 13.81 -12.91
CA LYS A 52 0.38 13.77 -14.32
C LYS A 52 -0.61 12.63 -14.55
N ALA A 53 -0.35 11.46 -13.96
CA ALA A 53 -1.28 10.33 -14.07
C ALA A 53 -2.63 10.64 -13.41
N ILE A 54 -2.64 11.24 -12.22
CA ILE A 54 -3.86 11.64 -11.52
C ILE A 54 -4.62 12.70 -12.34
N ASP A 55 -3.92 13.73 -12.80
CA ASP A 55 -4.52 14.80 -13.62
C ASP A 55 -5.20 14.23 -14.88
N TYR A 56 -4.54 13.28 -15.56
CA TYR A 56 -5.10 12.59 -16.71
C TYR A 56 -6.35 11.80 -16.36
N ILE A 57 -6.27 10.95 -15.34
CA ILE A 57 -7.36 10.06 -14.92
C ILE A 57 -8.59 10.87 -14.51
N LEU A 58 -8.42 11.93 -13.72
CA LEU A 58 -9.52 12.75 -13.24
C LEU A 58 -10.09 13.69 -14.30
N LYS A 59 -9.33 14.02 -15.36
CA LYS A 59 -9.79 14.84 -16.46
C LYS A 59 -10.67 14.09 -17.45
N TYR A 60 -10.38 12.81 -17.68
CA TYR A 60 -11.05 12.00 -18.71
C TYR A 60 -12.06 11.02 -18.07
N GLU A 61 -13.06 11.59 -17.37
CA GLU A 61 -14.11 10.81 -16.67
C GLU A 61 -14.84 9.82 -17.59
N THR A 62 -15.02 10.14 -18.86
CA THR A 62 -15.68 9.28 -19.83
C THR A 62 -14.94 7.96 -20.07
N ASP A 63 -13.62 7.94 -19.86
CA ASP A 63 -12.81 6.74 -20.00
C ASP A 63 -12.93 5.83 -18.76
N PHE A 64 -13.49 6.36 -17.67
CA PHE A 64 -13.62 5.70 -16.37
C PHE A 64 -15.05 5.79 -15.82
N PRO A 65 -16.03 5.08 -16.43
CA PRO A 65 -17.45 5.23 -16.10
C PRO A 65 -17.86 4.54 -14.78
N GLN A 66 -16.94 3.95 -14.02
CA GLN A 66 -17.24 3.27 -12.78
C GLN A 66 -17.69 4.27 -11.70
N GLU A 67 -18.72 3.90 -10.92
CA GLU A 67 -19.28 4.75 -9.86
C GLU A 67 -18.33 5.03 -8.69
N SER A 68 -17.29 4.21 -8.53
CA SER A 68 -16.32 4.29 -7.44
C SER A 68 -14.91 3.95 -7.89
N VAL A 69 -13.92 4.32 -7.09
CA VAL A 69 -12.50 4.06 -7.37
C VAL A 69 -11.75 3.51 -6.16
N THR A 70 -10.88 2.55 -6.40
CA THR A 70 -9.83 2.13 -5.47
C THR A 70 -8.49 2.64 -6.00
N TRP A 71 -7.84 3.50 -5.23
CA TRP A 71 -6.46 3.91 -5.44
C TRP A 71 -5.57 2.96 -4.66
N ASP A 72 -4.95 2.03 -5.37
CA ASP A 72 -4.18 0.94 -4.78
C ASP A 72 -2.69 1.26 -4.80
N PHE A 73 -2.02 1.13 -3.65
CA PHE A 73 -0.61 1.41 -3.49
C PHE A 73 0.15 0.13 -3.20
N ILE A 74 1.01 -0.24 -4.13
CA ILE A 74 1.86 -1.43 -4.04
C ILE A 74 3.31 -1.05 -4.33
N GLY A 75 4.17 -2.06 -4.28
CA GLY A 75 5.58 -1.91 -4.63
C GLY A 75 6.38 -3.08 -4.05
N GLY A 76 7.61 -2.80 -3.65
CA GLY A 76 8.34 -3.67 -2.74
C GLY A 76 7.66 -3.65 -1.37
N GLU A 77 7.79 -2.51 -0.67
CA GLU A 77 7.03 -2.19 0.54
C GLU A 77 6.52 -0.74 0.45
N PRO A 78 5.21 -0.51 0.27
CA PRO A 78 4.68 0.83 0.05
C PRO A 78 4.91 1.77 1.24
N PHE A 79 4.89 1.29 2.48
CA PHE A 79 5.08 2.14 3.66
C PHE A 79 6.51 2.66 3.85
N LEU A 80 7.47 2.24 3.02
CA LEU A 80 8.76 2.92 2.91
C LEU A 80 8.63 4.32 2.27
N GLU A 81 7.57 4.54 1.48
CA GLU A 81 7.30 5.79 0.77
C GLU A 81 6.06 6.51 1.31
N ILE A 82 5.80 6.41 2.61
CA ILE A 82 4.57 6.94 3.22
C ILE A 82 4.42 8.47 3.02
N ASP A 83 5.51 9.22 3.01
CA ASP A 83 5.48 10.68 2.77
C ASP A 83 5.01 11.00 1.34
N LEU A 84 5.44 10.23 0.34
CA LEU A 84 4.98 10.34 -1.04
C LEU A 84 3.53 9.93 -1.17
N ILE A 85 3.15 8.81 -0.55
CA ILE A 85 1.79 8.30 -0.55
C ILE A 85 0.83 9.32 0.08
N ASP A 86 1.17 9.91 1.21
CA ASP A 86 0.35 10.92 1.88
C ASP A 86 0.13 12.14 0.97
N LYS A 87 1.19 12.60 0.31
CA LYS A 87 1.11 13.67 -0.69
C LYS A 87 0.20 13.32 -1.87
N ILE A 88 0.29 12.09 -2.38
CA ILE A 88 -0.57 11.59 -3.47
C ILE A 88 -2.03 11.55 -3.02
N CYS A 89 -2.32 10.99 -1.85
CA CYS A 89 -3.67 10.90 -1.32
C CYS A 89 -4.31 12.27 -1.09
N ASP A 90 -3.57 13.24 -0.57
CA ASP A 90 -4.05 14.60 -0.40
C ASP A 90 -4.35 15.27 -1.75
N TYR A 91 -3.46 15.07 -2.72
CA TYR A 91 -3.65 15.61 -4.06
C TYR A 91 -4.90 15.03 -4.73
N ILE A 92 -5.08 13.71 -4.68
CA ILE A 92 -6.27 13.03 -5.21
C ILE A 92 -7.55 13.61 -4.59
N LYS A 93 -7.62 13.71 -3.26
CA LYS A 93 -8.80 14.28 -2.56
C LYS A 93 -9.07 15.72 -2.98
N THR A 94 -8.02 16.53 -3.04
CA THR A 94 -8.12 17.95 -3.42
C THR A 94 -8.62 18.11 -4.85
N GLU A 95 -8.06 17.35 -5.80
CA GLU A 95 -8.45 17.44 -7.20
C GLU A 95 -9.83 16.87 -7.47
N MET A 96 -10.21 15.76 -6.85
CA MET A 96 -11.58 15.24 -6.94
C MET A 96 -12.60 16.26 -6.41
N PHE A 97 -12.29 16.93 -5.30
CA PHE A 97 -13.14 18.00 -4.76
C PHE A 97 -13.22 19.22 -5.71
N ARG A 98 -12.04 19.70 -6.17
CA ARG A 98 -11.95 20.86 -7.07
C ARG A 98 -12.71 20.66 -8.39
N LEU A 99 -12.67 19.45 -8.92
CA LEU A 99 -13.34 19.08 -10.18
C LEU A 99 -14.81 18.70 -9.99
N ASN A 100 -15.31 18.64 -8.76
CA ASN A 100 -16.61 18.03 -8.43
C ASN A 100 -16.77 16.64 -9.04
N HIS A 101 -15.68 15.85 -8.99
CA HIS A 101 -15.58 14.55 -9.63
C HIS A 101 -16.54 13.54 -8.99
N HIS A 102 -17.19 12.70 -9.79
CA HIS A 102 -18.18 11.74 -9.30
C HIS A 102 -17.62 10.72 -8.28
N TRP A 103 -16.32 10.45 -8.31
CA TRP A 103 -15.67 9.58 -7.32
C TRP A 103 -15.45 10.22 -5.95
N PHE A 104 -15.63 11.55 -5.78
CA PHE A 104 -15.32 12.23 -4.52
C PHE A 104 -16.03 11.64 -3.30
N ASN A 105 -17.24 11.12 -3.50
CA ASN A 105 -18.02 10.49 -2.42
C ASN A 105 -17.90 8.96 -2.39
N SER A 106 -17.13 8.37 -3.30
CA SER A 106 -17.03 6.90 -3.43
C SER A 106 -15.62 6.47 -3.84
N PHE A 107 -14.65 6.68 -2.96
CA PHE A 107 -13.26 6.27 -3.17
C PHE A 107 -12.67 5.57 -1.96
N ARG A 108 -11.60 4.81 -2.20
CA ARG A 108 -10.82 4.13 -1.17
C ARG A 108 -9.35 4.09 -1.56
N PHE A 109 -8.48 4.25 -0.57
CA PHE A 109 -7.05 3.97 -0.67
C PHE A 109 -6.78 2.55 -0.16
N SER A 110 -6.15 1.72 -0.99
CA SER A 110 -5.85 0.32 -0.69
C SER A 110 -4.34 0.10 -0.59
N PHE A 111 -3.95 -0.78 0.32
CA PHE A 111 -2.54 -1.12 0.58
C PHE A 111 -2.37 -2.60 0.81
N SER A 112 -1.32 -3.17 0.18
CA SER A 112 -0.77 -4.46 0.57
C SER A 112 0.62 -4.26 1.13
N THR A 113 0.80 -4.54 2.43
CA THR A 113 2.06 -4.30 3.15
C THR A 113 2.57 -5.57 3.83
N ASN A 114 3.89 -5.61 4.06
CA ASN A 114 4.49 -6.63 4.91
C ASN A 114 4.24 -6.40 6.41
N GLY A 115 3.69 -5.24 6.79
CA GLY A 115 3.30 -4.91 8.16
C GLY A 115 4.43 -4.49 9.11
N ILE A 116 5.69 -4.52 8.68
CA ILE A 116 6.85 -4.22 9.55
C ILE A 116 6.83 -2.77 10.04
N ASN A 117 6.53 -1.82 9.14
CA ASN A 117 6.52 -0.39 9.47
C ASN A 117 5.13 0.11 9.93
N TYR A 118 4.20 -0.78 10.21
CA TYR A 118 2.83 -0.39 10.55
C TYR A 118 2.75 0.50 11.79
N ASP A 119 3.57 0.23 12.81
CA ASP A 119 3.64 0.97 14.08
C ASP A 119 4.43 2.30 14.01
N SER A 120 5.01 2.63 12.84
CA SER A 120 5.76 3.87 12.72
C SER A 120 4.85 5.09 12.86
N GLU A 121 5.34 6.13 13.53
CA GLU A 121 4.57 7.36 13.77
C GLU A 121 4.00 7.98 12.49
N LYS A 122 4.77 7.97 11.40
CA LYS A 122 4.33 8.51 10.10
C LYS A 122 3.17 7.70 9.51
N VAL A 123 3.26 6.37 9.56
CA VAL A 123 2.20 5.48 9.07
C VAL A 123 0.95 5.64 9.92
N GLN A 124 1.07 5.68 11.24
CA GLN A 124 -0.08 5.86 12.14
C GLN A 124 -0.76 7.22 11.94
N ARG A 125 -0.02 8.31 11.75
CA ARG A 125 -0.61 9.63 11.42
C ARG A 125 -1.37 9.59 10.09
N PHE A 126 -0.79 8.94 9.08
CA PHE A 126 -1.45 8.76 7.79
C PHE A 126 -2.74 7.96 7.91
N ILE A 127 -2.72 6.85 8.66
CA ILE A 127 -3.89 6.01 8.92
C ILE A 127 -4.99 6.81 9.61
N GLN A 128 -4.67 7.51 10.70
CA GLN A 128 -5.64 8.33 11.44
C GLN A 128 -6.27 9.41 10.55
N LYS A 129 -5.46 10.09 9.74
CA LYS A 129 -5.90 11.14 8.80
C LYS A 129 -6.88 10.62 7.76
N ASN A 130 -6.70 9.39 7.28
CA ASN A 130 -7.44 8.82 6.16
C ASN A 130 -8.37 7.65 6.56
N ARG A 131 -8.57 7.36 7.84
CA ARG A 131 -9.19 6.13 8.38
C ARG A 131 -10.51 5.72 7.72
N ASN A 132 -11.32 6.69 7.30
CA ASN A 132 -12.63 6.43 6.68
C ASN A 132 -12.54 5.96 5.22
N HIS A 133 -11.35 6.07 4.61
CA HIS A 133 -11.11 5.76 3.21
C HIS A 133 -9.99 4.72 3.01
N LEU A 134 -9.59 3.99 4.05
CA LEU A 134 -8.49 3.04 3.98
C LEU A 134 -8.96 1.58 3.92
N SER A 135 -8.18 0.78 3.20
CA SER A 135 -8.18 -0.67 3.24
C SER A 135 -6.72 -1.13 3.30
N ILE A 136 -6.30 -1.71 4.42
CA ILE A 136 -4.91 -2.13 4.62
C ILE A 136 -4.87 -3.62 4.88
N GLY A 137 -4.22 -4.37 3.98
CA GLY A 137 -3.94 -5.79 4.13
C GLY A 137 -2.50 -6.00 4.60
N ILE A 138 -2.32 -6.66 5.75
CA ILE A 138 -1.01 -7.15 6.20
C ILE A 138 -0.86 -8.60 5.78
N THR A 139 0.29 -8.95 5.19
CA THR A 139 0.55 -10.30 4.70
C THR A 139 1.23 -11.16 5.76
N ILE A 140 0.56 -12.25 6.14
CA ILE A 140 1.09 -13.32 7.00
C ILE A 140 0.89 -14.66 6.30
N ASP A 141 1.96 -15.46 6.18
CA ASP A 141 1.96 -16.73 5.46
C ASP A 141 1.59 -17.92 6.38
N GLY A 142 0.64 -17.74 7.27
CA GLY A 142 0.16 -18.80 8.17
C GLY A 142 0.98 -18.93 9.45
N THR A 143 1.53 -20.12 9.73
CA THR A 143 2.33 -20.34 10.95
C THR A 143 3.68 -19.64 10.88
N ARG A 144 4.32 -19.45 12.06
CA ARG A 144 5.68 -18.90 12.16
C ARG A 144 6.65 -19.58 11.21
N GLU A 145 6.69 -20.91 11.23
CA GLU A 145 7.61 -21.70 10.44
C GLU A 145 7.45 -21.46 8.94
N LYS A 146 6.19 -21.40 8.45
CA LYS A 146 5.89 -21.13 7.06
C LYS A 146 6.21 -19.70 6.67
N HIS A 147 5.88 -18.74 7.52
CA HIS A 147 6.17 -17.35 7.28
C HIS A 147 7.70 -17.11 7.21
N ASP A 148 8.44 -17.55 8.23
CA ASP A 148 9.87 -17.33 8.33
C ASP A 148 10.67 -18.10 7.28
N LEU A 149 10.17 -19.24 6.79
CA LEU A 149 10.76 -19.96 5.66
C LEU A 149 10.75 -19.11 4.37
N ASN A 150 9.75 -18.27 4.18
CA ASN A 150 9.50 -17.57 2.91
C ASN A 150 9.75 -16.07 2.97
N ARG A 151 9.43 -15.42 4.09
CA ARG A 151 9.49 -13.96 4.27
C ARG A 151 10.68 -13.57 5.14
N ILE A 152 11.83 -13.62 4.51
CA ILE A 152 13.12 -13.38 5.16
C ILE A 152 13.56 -11.93 4.99
N TRP A 153 14.33 -11.43 5.96
CA TRP A 153 14.97 -10.12 5.87
C TRP A 153 16.03 -10.09 4.78
N LYS A 154 16.20 -8.96 4.13
CA LYS A 154 17.38 -8.68 3.31
C LYS A 154 18.62 -8.58 4.19
N THR A 155 19.79 -8.85 3.60
CA THR A 155 21.08 -8.47 4.18
C THR A 155 21.23 -6.95 4.25
N LYS A 156 22.19 -6.45 5.02
CA LYS A 156 22.51 -5.01 5.10
C LYS A 156 22.86 -4.40 3.74
N ASP A 157 23.43 -5.21 2.85
CA ASP A 157 23.77 -4.78 1.48
C ASP A 157 22.59 -4.82 0.52
N GLY A 158 21.40 -5.19 1.01
CA GLY A 158 20.14 -5.21 0.24
C GLY A 158 19.95 -6.46 -0.62
N PHE A 159 20.75 -7.50 -0.44
CA PHE A 159 20.64 -8.77 -1.17
C PHE A 159 19.82 -9.81 -0.40
N SER A 160 19.46 -10.89 -1.07
CA SER A 160 18.93 -12.07 -0.40
C SER A 160 20.04 -12.70 0.44
N PRO A 161 19.79 -13.05 1.71
CA PRO A 161 20.78 -13.69 2.56
C PRO A 161 21.13 -15.08 2.04
N LYS A 162 22.29 -15.60 2.45
CA LYS A 162 22.59 -17.02 2.31
C LYS A 162 21.71 -17.84 3.27
N PRO A 163 21.47 -19.13 2.98
CA PRO A 163 20.59 -19.95 3.83
C PRO A 163 20.93 -19.92 5.32
N GLU A 164 22.22 -19.90 5.67
CA GLU A 164 22.70 -19.85 7.05
C GLU A 164 22.51 -18.49 7.75
N GLU A 165 22.23 -17.43 6.96
CA GLU A 165 22.05 -16.06 7.44
C GLU A 165 20.56 -15.65 7.42
N GLU A 166 19.67 -16.53 6.96
CA GLU A 166 18.25 -16.23 6.83
C GLU A 166 17.62 -15.93 8.19
N LYS A 167 17.00 -14.76 8.30
CA LYS A 167 16.20 -14.35 9.45
C LYS A 167 14.77 -14.11 9.00
N GLY A 168 13.81 -14.80 9.62
CA GLY A 168 12.39 -14.61 9.40
C GLY A 168 11.89 -13.27 9.94
N SER A 169 10.70 -12.86 9.50
CA SER A 169 10.08 -11.59 9.86
C SER A 169 8.77 -11.75 10.67
N TYR A 170 8.39 -12.96 11.07
CA TYR A 170 7.12 -13.24 11.72
C TYR A 170 6.87 -12.38 12.97
N ASP A 171 7.84 -12.34 13.90
CA ASP A 171 7.68 -11.59 15.15
C ASP A 171 7.55 -10.07 14.91
N ASP A 172 8.29 -9.57 13.91
CA ASP A 172 8.25 -8.15 13.55
C ASP A 172 6.89 -7.73 12.97
N VAL A 173 6.20 -8.66 12.31
CA VAL A 173 4.85 -8.42 11.76
C VAL A 173 3.78 -8.62 12.83
N VAL A 174 3.84 -9.73 13.57
CA VAL A 174 2.79 -10.12 14.53
C VAL A 174 2.68 -9.13 15.69
N ARG A 175 3.76 -8.51 16.14
CA ARG A 175 3.69 -7.47 17.17
C ARG A 175 2.78 -6.29 16.78
N ASN A 176 2.59 -6.04 15.47
CA ASN A 176 1.78 -4.95 14.94
C ASN A 176 0.29 -5.32 14.74
N ILE A 177 -0.06 -6.61 14.83
CA ILE A 177 -1.45 -7.08 14.62
C ILE A 177 -2.43 -6.47 15.63
N PRO A 178 -2.14 -6.38 16.95
CA PRO A 178 -3.08 -5.74 17.87
C PRO A 178 -3.40 -4.28 17.51
N LEU A 179 -2.38 -3.53 17.05
CA LEU A 179 -2.57 -2.15 16.61
C LEU A 179 -3.38 -2.08 15.29
N TRP A 180 -3.22 -3.07 14.40
CA TRP A 180 -3.97 -3.12 13.14
C TRP A 180 -5.44 -3.52 13.35
N LEU A 181 -5.74 -4.27 14.41
CA LEU A 181 -7.10 -4.69 14.76
C LEU A 181 -7.88 -3.65 15.61
N SER A 182 -7.21 -2.63 16.15
CA SER A 182 -7.82 -1.57 16.96
C SER A 182 -8.44 -0.46 16.10
#